data_353bf0d6b60b0d409aafc27b84b6b695
#
_entry.id   353bf0d6b60b0d409aafc27b84b6b695
#
_cell.length_a   1.000
_cell.length_b   1.000
_cell.length_c   1.000
_cell.angle_alpha   90.00
_cell.angle_beta   90.00
_cell.angle_gamma   90.00
#
_symmetry.space_group_name_H-M   'P 1'
#
loop_
_entity.id
_entity.type
_entity.pdbx_description
1 polymer ?
#
loop_
_entity_poly.entity_id
_entity_poly.type
_entity_poly.pdbx_seq_one_letter_code
_entity_poly.pdbx_strand_id
1 'polypeptide(L)'
;MDETLHCIDVAADLEQELKSKSPSGKDKRTWVAIKMTAMLPDASALLALSSFIVESSQKDRMIRGAIPFPGSPRIEDLDVVLKTPSIGHLTPTQVSGVRELYDDLVRICTHARERGIKIIVDAEYRCVV
;
A
#
# COMPACT_ATOMS: atom_id res chain seq x y z
N MET A 1 4.13 12.45 0.24
CA MET A 1 2.67 12.37 0.52
C MET A 1 1.89 13.45 -0.23
N ASP A 2 2.15 14.72 0.02
CA ASP A 2 1.34 15.83 -0.54
C ASP A 2 1.36 15.87 -2.08
N GLU A 3 2.48 15.54 -2.69
CA GLU A 3 2.58 15.41 -4.15
C GLU A 3 1.66 14.32 -4.72
N THR A 4 1.53 13.19 -4.04
CA THR A 4 0.63 12.10 -4.47
C THR A 4 -0.83 12.51 -4.38
N LEU A 5 -1.23 13.20 -3.31
CA LEU A 5 -2.58 13.73 -3.17
C LEU A 5 -2.86 14.78 -4.24
N HIS A 6 -1.91 15.65 -4.52
CA HIS A 6 -2.01 16.64 -5.61
C HIS A 6 -2.18 15.98 -6.98
N CYS A 7 -1.42 14.91 -7.27
CA CYS A 7 -1.59 14.14 -8.52
C CYS A 7 -3.01 13.56 -8.65
N ILE A 8 -3.61 13.10 -7.56
CA ILE A 8 -4.99 12.60 -7.55
C ILE A 8 -5.97 13.73 -7.87
N ASP A 9 -5.79 14.92 -7.29
CA ASP A 9 -6.63 16.07 -7.56
C ASP A 9 -6.53 16.51 -9.03
N VAL A 10 -5.32 16.63 -9.57
CA VAL A 10 -5.10 16.96 -10.99
C VAL A 10 -5.74 15.94 -11.92
N ALA A 11 -5.61 14.63 -11.59
CA ALA A 11 -6.24 13.57 -12.36
C ALA A 11 -7.77 13.66 -12.34
N ALA A 12 -8.37 13.99 -11.19
CA ALA A 12 -9.80 14.15 -11.04
C ALA A 12 -10.33 15.36 -11.82
N ASP A 13 -9.64 16.49 -11.75
CA ASP A 13 -10.01 17.69 -12.47
C ASP A 13 -9.94 17.48 -14.00
N LEU A 14 -8.89 16.79 -14.48
CA LEU A 14 -8.77 16.41 -15.88
C LEU A 14 -9.92 15.49 -16.34
N GLU A 15 -10.31 14.49 -15.54
CA GLU A 15 -11.47 13.64 -15.87
C GLU A 15 -12.76 14.45 -15.98
N GLN A 16 -12.95 15.41 -15.08
CA GLN A 16 -14.13 16.26 -15.10
C GLN A 16 -14.20 17.14 -16.36
N GLU A 17 -13.07 17.70 -16.77
CA GLU A 17 -12.97 18.44 -18.03
C GLU A 17 -13.25 17.56 -19.25
N LEU A 18 -12.69 16.36 -19.30
CA LEU A 18 -12.90 15.43 -20.41
C LEU A 18 -14.37 14.98 -20.52
N LYS A 19 -15.03 14.73 -19.37
CA LYS A 19 -16.46 14.39 -19.34
C LYS A 19 -17.33 15.53 -19.85
N SER A 20 -16.99 16.76 -19.55
CA SER A 20 -17.72 17.93 -20.01
C SER A 20 -17.59 18.15 -21.53
N LYS A 21 -16.46 17.77 -22.13
CA LYS A 21 -16.16 17.93 -23.56
C LYS A 21 -16.66 16.78 -24.44
N SER A 22 -16.88 15.59 -23.87
CA SER A 22 -17.33 14.38 -24.60
C SER A 22 -18.27 13.53 -23.76
N PRO A 23 -19.60 13.79 -23.82
CA PRO A 23 -20.60 13.04 -23.05
C PRO A 23 -20.76 11.59 -23.48
N SER A 24 -20.17 11.17 -24.59
CA SER A 24 -20.30 9.83 -25.17
C SER A 24 -19.32 8.86 -24.49
N GLY A 25 -19.63 8.48 -23.36
CA GLY A 25 -19.70 7.30 -22.54
C GLY A 25 -18.78 6.11 -22.80
N LYS A 26 -17.45 6.25 -22.89
CA LYS A 26 -16.58 5.15 -22.42
C LYS A 26 -15.96 5.61 -21.11
N ASP A 27 -16.19 4.84 -20.04
CA ASP A 27 -15.63 5.06 -18.71
C ASP A 27 -14.09 5.02 -18.75
N LYS A 28 -13.50 6.14 -19.16
CA LYS A 28 -12.05 6.35 -19.21
C LYS A 28 -11.61 6.93 -17.87
N ARG A 29 -11.61 6.08 -16.81
CA ARG A 29 -11.10 6.51 -15.53
C ARG A 29 -9.59 6.62 -15.57
N THR A 30 -9.09 7.72 -15.10
CA THR A 30 -7.65 7.96 -14.93
C THR A 30 -7.11 7.11 -13.76
N TRP A 31 -5.88 6.64 -13.91
CA TRP A 31 -5.18 5.85 -12.91
C TRP A 31 -3.99 6.63 -12.39
N VAL A 32 -3.78 6.62 -11.09
CA VAL A 32 -2.57 7.15 -10.47
C VAL A 32 -1.74 5.97 -9.93
N ALA A 33 -0.51 5.86 -10.38
CA ALA A 33 0.42 4.82 -9.92
C ALA A 33 1.21 5.31 -8.71
N ILE A 34 1.32 4.46 -7.69
CA ILE A 34 2.08 4.71 -6.49
C ILE A 34 3.19 3.67 -6.38
N LYS A 35 4.43 4.14 -6.22
CA LYS A 35 5.58 3.31 -5.91
C LYS A 35 5.76 3.23 -4.39
N MET A 36 5.57 2.06 -3.81
CA MET A 36 5.70 1.86 -2.36
C MET A 36 7.11 2.21 -1.85
N THR A 37 8.13 1.90 -2.66
CA THR A 37 9.52 2.18 -2.33
C THR A 37 9.84 3.67 -2.23
N ALA A 38 9.12 4.52 -2.97
CA ALA A 38 9.30 5.97 -2.93
C ALA A 38 8.63 6.62 -1.70
N MET A 39 7.79 5.88 -0.99
CA MET A 39 7.07 6.37 0.19
C MET A 39 7.80 6.07 1.51
N LEU A 40 8.84 5.25 1.49
CA LEU A 40 9.62 4.86 2.66
C LEU A 40 10.97 5.54 2.66
N PRO A 41 11.43 6.07 3.80
CA PRO A 41 12.81 6.55 3.96
C PRO A 41 13.84 5.44 3.76
N ASP A 42 13.49 4.20 4.15
CA ASP A 42 14.31 3.00 3.97
C ASP A 42 13.49 1.92 3.28
N ALA A 43 13.68 1.80 1.97
CA ALA A 43 13.00 0.79 1.15
C ALA A 43 13.33 -0.66 1.56
N SER A 44 14.47 -0.89 2.24
CA SER A 44 14.83 -2.22 2.75
C SER A 44 13.85 -2.75 3.79
N ALA A 45 13.06 -1.89 4.43
CA ALA A 45 12.02 -2.27 5.36
C ALA A 45 10.94 -3.16 4.72
N LEU A 46 10.61 -2.93 3.43
CA LEU A 46 9.65 -3.78 2.71
C LEU A 46 10.23 -5.17 2.44
N LEU A 47 11.51 -5.26 2.10
CA LEU A 47 12.18 -6.53 1.90
C LEU A 47 12.26 -7.32 3.22
N ALA A 48 12.64 -6.66 4.31
CA ALA A 48 12.70 -7.26 5.64
C ALA A 48 11.32 -7.75 6.10
N LEU A 49 10.27 -6.95 5.89
CA LEU A 49 8.89 -7.32 6.18
C LEU A 49 8.44 -8.53 5.36
N SER A 50 8.74 -8.55 4.06
CA SER A 50 8.39 -9.66 3.17
C SER A 50 9.08 -10.95 3.59
N SER A 51 10.38 -10.91 3.84
CA SER A 51 11.14 -12.08 4.31
C SER A 51 10.59 -12.59 5.64
N PHE A 52 10.29 -11.69 6.56
CA PHE A 52 9.67 -12.02 7.82
C PHE A 52 8.32 -12.73 7.66
N ILE A 53 7.41 -12.20 6.84
CA ILE A 53 6.09 -12.80 6.60
C ILE A 53 6.24 -14.20 6.02
N VAL A 54 7.14 -14.40 5.06
CA VAL A 54 7.40 -15.70 4.44
C VAL A 54 7.93 -16.71 5.46
N GLU A 55 8.97 -16.35 6.21
CA GLU A 55 9.57 -17.25 7.21
C GLU A 55 8.60 -17.58 8.35
N SER A 56 7.87 -16.59 8.83
CA SER A 56 6.90 -16.79 9.92
C SER A 56 5.70 -17.60 9.47
N SER A 57 5.24 -17.42 8.24
CA SER A 57 4.13 -18.24 7.71
C SER A 57 4.52 -19.71 7.52
N GLN A 58 5.80 -20.01 7.38
CA GLN A 58 6.29 -21.40 7.33
C GLN A 58 6.39 -22.03 8.70
N LYS A 59 6.73 -21.26 9.74
CA LYS A 59 7.01 -21.75 11.10
C LYS A 59 5.80 -21.72 12.03
N ASP A 60 4.92 -20.76 11.84
CA ASP A 60 3.79 -20.52 12.75
C ASP A 60 2.44 -20.49 12.01
N ARG A 61 1.58 -21.46 12.39
CA ARG A 61 0.21 -21.56 11.85
C ARG A 61 -0.66 -20.36 12.24
N MET A 62 -0.40 -19.70 13.38
CA MET A 62 -1.17 -18.52 13.80
C MET A 62 -0.90 -17.33 12.87
N ILE A 63 0.35 -17.11 12.47
CA ILE A 63 0.70 -16.03 11.55
C ILE A 63 0.14 -16.30 10.15
N ARG A 64 0.16 -17.56 9.70
CA ARG A 64 -0.49 -17.96 8.43
C ARG A 64 -1.99 -17.70 8.43
N GLY A 65 -2.67 -17.80 9.58
CA GLY A 65 -4.09 -17.50 9.74
C GLY A 65 -4.39 -16.01 9.90
N ALA A 66 -3.42 -15.22 10.40
CA ALA A 66 -3.60 -13.80 10.66
C ALA A 66 -3.53 -12.94 9.40
N ILE A 67 -2.83 -13.40 8.35
CA ILE A 67 -2.75 -12.69 7.07
C ILE A 67 -3.54 -13.48 6.02
N PRO A 68 -4.84 -13.19 5.84
CA PRO A 68 -5.65 -13.89 4.86
C PRO A 68 -5.16 -13.58 3.43
N PHE A 69 -4.85 -14.63 2.67
CA PHE A 69 -4.53 -14.48 1.26
C PHE A 69 -5.41 -15.44 0.44
N PRO A 70 -6.11 -14.97 -0.60
CA PRO A 70 -6.39 -13.57 -0.93
C PRO A 70 -7.40 -12.95 0.05
N GLY A 71 -7.15 -11.73 0.51
CA GLY A 71 -8.04 -11.05 1.46
C GLY A 71 -7.71 -9.57 1.60
N SER A 72 -8.47 -8.91 2.46
CA SER A 72 -8.22 -7.51 2.83
C SER A 72 -7.57 -7.49 4.21
N PRO A 73 -6.24 -7.37 4.31
CA PRO A 73 -5.56 -7.25 5.59
C PRO A 73 -6.07 -6.01 6.34
N ARG A 74 -6.26 -6.16 7.66
CA ARG A 74 -6.63 -5.07 8.55
C ARG A 74 -5.38 -4.57 9.27
N ILE A 75 -5.48 -3.40 9.89
CA ILE A 75 -4.36 -2.85 10.69
C ILE A 75 -3.99 -3.78 11.84
N GLU A 76 -4.98 -4.47 12.41
CA GLU A 76 -4.78 -5.43 13.49
C GLU A 76 -3.91 -6.62 13.05
N ASP A 77 -4.03 -7.05 11.78
CA ASP A 77 -3.21 -8.12 11.20
C ASP A 77 -1.75 -7.69 11.11
N LEU A 78 -1.50 -6.45 10.70
CA LEU A 78 -0.16 -5.86 10.69
C LEU A 78 0.41 -5.77 12.12
N ASP A 79 -0.41 -5.40 13.10
CA ASP A 79 -0.01 -5.35 14.50
C ASP A 79 0.40 -6.71 15.05
N VAL A 80 -0.33 -7.78 14.72
CA VAL A 80 0.05 -9.16 15.08
C VAL A 80 1.42 -9.49 14.49
N VAL A 81 1.64 -9.18 13.23
CA VAL A 81 2.91 -9.41 12.56
C VAL A 81 4.05 -8.61 13.21
N LEU A 82 3.86 -7.33 13.48
CA LEU A 82 4.90 -6.44 14.02
C LEU A 82 5.19 -6.61 15.52
N LYS A 83 4.27 -7.22 16.28
CA LYS A 83 4.43 -7.48 17.73
C LYS A 83 5.00 -8.85 18.06
N THR A 84 5.17 -9.73 17.09
CA THR A 84 5.65 -11.10 17.35
C THR A 84 7.15 -11.09 17.69
N PRO A 85 7.58 -11.57 18.88
CA PRO A 85 8.95 -11.39 19.38
C PRO A 85 10.05 -12.16 18.65
N SER A 86 9.70 -13.10 17.78
CA SER A 86 10.65 -13.99 17.09
C SER A 86 11.42 -13.30 15.95
N ILE A 87 11.45 -11.94 15.93
CA ILE A 87 11.69 -11.24 14.69
C ILE A 87 12.89 -10.32 14.81
N GLY A 88 14.03 -10.91 14.59
CA GLY A 88 15.27 -10.17 14.38
C GLY A 88 15.41 -9.53 12.99
N HIS A 89 14.32 -9.41 12.21
CA HIS A 89 14.42 -8.96 10.82
C HIS A 89 14.11 -7.47 10.62
N LEU A 90 13.25 -6.89 11.46
CA LEU A 90 12.89 -5.48 11.39
C LEU A 90 13.46 -4.71 12.57
N THR A 91 14.17 -3.63 12.26
CA THR A 91 14.59 -2.67 13.29
C THR A 91 13.38 -1.85 13.77
N PRO A 92 13.43 -1.25 14.98
CA PRO A 92 12.36 -0.35 15.45
C PRO A 92 12.03 0.77 14.48
N THR A 93 13.04 1.33 13.81
CA THR A 93 12.88 2.38 12.78
C THR A 93 12.12 1.84 11.55
N GLN A 94 12.44 0.62 11.11
CA GLN A 94 11.71 -0.01 10.00
C GLN A 94 10.27 -0.33 10.36
N VAL A 95 10.01 -0.77 11.59
CA VAL A 95 8.63 -0.98 12.09
C VAL A 95 7.84 0.33 12.06
N SER A 96 8.44 1.45 12.53
CA SER A 96 7.80 2.76 12.46
C SER A 96 7.51 3.18 11.02
N GLY A 97 8.50 3.02 10.12
CA GLY A 97 8.35 3.35 8.71
C GLY A 97 7.23 2.54 8.02
N VAL A 98 7.11 1.25 8.33
CA VAL A 98 6.02 0.41 7.77
C VAL A 98 4.64 0.87 8.29
N ARG A 99 4.53 1.29 9.55
CA ARG A 99 3.28 1.85 10.09
C ARG A 99 2.91 3.16 9.41
N GLU A 100 3.85 4.06 9.28
CA GLU A 100 3.65 5.33 8.57
C GLU A 100 3.23 5.10 7.11
N LEU A 101 3.87 4.15 6.43
CA LEU A 101 3.48 3.75 5.07
C LEU A 101 2.03 3.27 5.01
N TYR A 102 1.60 2.46 5.99
CA TYR A 102 0.22 1.99 6.05
C TYR A 102 -0.77 3.15 6.18
N ASP A 103 -0.52 4.06 7.12
CA ASP A 103 -1.38 5.23 7.36
C ASP A 103 -1.43 6.14 6.12
N ASP A 104 -0.30 6.32 5.46
CA ASP A 104 -0.19 7.07 4.22
C ASP A 104 -0.98 6.43 3.07
N LEU A 105 -0.90 5.11 2.91
CA LEU A 105 -1.67 4.38 1.90
C LEU A 105 -3.19 4.48 2.17
N VAL A 106 -3.62 4.36 3.42
CA VAL A 106 -5.02 4.53 3.81
C VAL A 106 -5.50 5.92 3.44
N ARG A 107 -4.72 6.96 3.73
CA ARG A 107 -5.03 8.35 3.41
C ARG A 107 -5.13 8.58 1.92
N ILE A 108 -4.17 8.07 1.13
CA ILE A 108 -4.16 8.18 -0.33
C ILE A 108 -5.36 7.46 -0.93
N CYS A 109 -5.63 6.21 -0.52
CA CYS A 109 -6.76 5.44 -1.04
C CYS A 109 -8.11 6.07 -0.69
N THR A 110 -8.23 6.65 0.50
CA THR A 110 -9.44 7.37 0.91
C THR A 110 -9.66 8.58 0.03
N HIS A 111 -8.64 9.43 -0.15
CA HIS A 111 -8.72 10.61 -1.01
C HIS A 111 -9.04 10.24 -2.47
N ALA A 112 -8.35 9.24 -3.02
CA ALA A 112 -8.62 8.76 -4.37
C ALA A 112 -10.07 8.27 -4.55
N ARG A 113 -10.60 7.55 -3.56
CA ARG A 113 -12.00 7.10 -3.56
C ARG A 113 -12.96 8.28 -3.57
N GLU A 114 -12.72 9.30 -2.75
CA GLU A 114 -13.54 10.52 -2.69
C GLU A 114 -13.52 11.29 -4.00
N ARG A 115 -12.38 11.30 -4.69
CA ARG A 115 -12.19 11.95 -5.99
C ARG A 115 -12.58 11.06 -7.19
N GLY A 116 -12.93 9.78 -6.96
CA GLY A 116 -13.32 8.84 -8.01
C GLY A 116 -12.15 8.33 -8.87
N ILE A 117 -10.90 8.47 -8.41
CA ILE A 117 -9.68 8.07 -9.11
C ILE A 117 -9.26 6.66 -8.71
N LYS A 118 -8.77 5.88 -9.67
CA LYS A 118 -8.23 4.54 -9.43
C LYS A 118 -6.75 4.62 -9.09
N ILE A 119 -6.34 3.84 -8.09
CA ILE A 119 -4.94 3.70 -7.67
C ILE A 119 -4.38 2.36 -8.18
N ILE A 120 -3.16 2.40 -8.70
CA ILE A 120 -2.32 1.23 -8.95
C ILE A 120 -1.16 1.29 -7.97
N VAL A 121 -0.99 0.25 -7.17
CA VAL A 121 0.18 0.11 -6.30
C VAL A 121 1.22 -0.73 -7.03
N ASP A 122 2.37 -0.13 -7.29
CA ASP A 122 3.52 -0.80 -7.88
C ASP A 122 4.38 -1.39 -6.77
N ALA A 123 4.37 -2.72 -6.65
CA ALA A 123 5.15 -3.48 -5.69
C ALA A 123 6.43 -3.99 -6.38
N GLU A 124 7.50 -3.22 -6.31
CA GLU A 124 8.72 -3.44 -7.07
C GLU A 124 9.59 -4.60 -6.56
N TYR A 125 9.37 -5.10 -5.35
CA TYR A 125 10.17 -6.20 -4.80
C TYR A 125 9.52 -7.55 -5.04
N ARG A 126 10.23 -8.40 -5.77
CA ARG A 126 9.93 -9.83 -5.77
C ARG A 126 10.30 -10.41 -4.41
N CYS A 127 9.38 -11.14 -3.79
CA CYS A 127 9.78 -12.13 -2.80
C CYS A 127 10.72 -13.10 -3.53
N VAL A 128 12.01 -13.05 -3.20
CA VAL A 128 12.94 -14.09 -3.63
C VAL A 128 12.58 -15.31 -2.78
N VAL A 129 11.93 -16.28 -3.41
CA VAL A 129 11.67 -17.60 -2.84
C VAL A 129 12.96 -18.39 -2.95
#